data_26a04e3315ea8ddccf4577539de4ce6a
#
_entry.id   26a04e3315ea8ddccf4577539de4ce6a
#
_cell.length_a   1.000
_cell.length_b   1.000
_cell.length_c   1.000
_cell.angle_alpha   90.00
_cell.angle_beta   90.00
_cell.angle_gamma   90.00
#
_symmetry.space_group_name_H-M   'P 1'
#
loop_
_entity.id
_entity.type
_entity.pdbx_description
1 polymer ?
#
loop_
_entity_poly.entity_id
_entity_poly.type
_entity_poly.pdbx_seq_one_letter_code
_entity_poly.pdbx_strand_id
1 'polypeptide(L)'
;MITFIMRAAFAALLLIPQTATARDRPQDMPGEFDFYVLSLSWSPSFCATAAEHGRGRAANAQCGARPYSFVVHGLWPQYDKGFPEYCQLPAPRLERSIVASMLDLMPAPHLIFNEWDRHGTCSGQTPRAYFETVRKARGAVKIPPDYTDLKQPLSVTPRDVEDAFISANPGLPRSAIAISCARKRLTEVRLCLSKDLQFRDCPEIVKRSCRRDHLVMPPTRGI
;
A
#
# COMPACT_ATOMS: atom_id res chain seq x y z
N MET A 1 22.17 55.57 -64.74
CA MET A 1 22.17 54.21 -64.25
C MET A 1 22.34 54.34 -62.74
N ILE A 2 21.26 54.16 -61.97
CA ILE A 2 21.26 54.28 -60.47
C ILE A 2 21.00 52.89 -59.97
N THR A 3 22.00 52.33 -59.30
CA THR A 3 21.97 50.97 -58.72
C THR A 3 21.43 51.01 -57.27
N PHE A 4 20.22 50.47 -57.08
CA PHE A 4 19.63 50.28 -55.75
C PHE A 4 20.22 49.07 -55.05
N ILE A 5 20.91 49.28 -53.92
CA ILE A 5 21.37 48.22 -53.05
C ILE A 5 20.30 47.95 -52.01
N MET A 6 19.61 46.80 -52.13
CA MET A 6 18.63 46.30 -51.14
C MET A 6 19.39 45.63 -49.96
N ARG A 7 19.34 46.22 -48.78
CA ARG A 7 19.85 45.63 -47.53
C ARG A 7 18.78 44.72 -46.95
N ALA A 8 19.02 43.42 -46.99
CA ALA A 8 18.21 42.44 -46.27
C ALA A 8 18.57 42.44 -44.79
N ALA A 9 17.67 42.81 -43.92
CA ALA A 9 17.81 42.70 -42.47
C ALA A 9 17.40 41.27 -42.04
N PHE A 10 18.36 40.49 -41.59
CA PHE A 10 18.14 39.18 -40.95
C PHE A 10 17.71 39.42 -39.50
N ALA A 11 16.45 39.21 -39.18
CA ALA A 11 15.97 39.16 -37.80
C ALA A 11 16.31 37.77 -37.22
N ALA A 12 17.29 37.71 -36.33
CA ALA A 12 17.61 36.52 -35.56
C ALA A 12 16.55 36.30 -34.49
N LEU A 13 15.71 35.29 -34.66
CA LEU A 13 14.73 34.85 -33.68
C LEU A 13 15.48 34.11 -32.55
N LEU A 14 15.66 34.75 -31.41
CA LEU A 14 16.22 34.13 -30.19
C LEU A 14 15.16 33.17 -29.59
N LEU A 15 15.32 31.88 -29.85
CA LEU A 15 14.60 30.82 -29.13
C LEU A 15 15.08 30.77 -27.67
N ILE A 16 14.31 31.39 -26.78
CA ILE A 16 14.49 31.26 -25.33
C ILE A 16 14.01 29.86 -24.94
N PRO A 17 14.87 28.95 -24.42
CA PRO A 17 14.41 27.68 -23.91
C PRO A 17 13.49 27.95 -22.71
N GLN A 18 12.21 27.62 -22.84
CA GLN A 18 11.31 27.57 -21.70
C GLN A 18 11.73 26.37 -20.83
N THR A 19 12.49 26.63 -19.78
CA THR A 19 12.68 25.67 -18.70
C THR A 19 11.31 25.47 -18.08
N ALA A 20 10.70 24.30 -18.35
CA ALA A 20 9.54 23.85 -17.63
C ALA A 20 9.94 23.72 -16.14
N THR A 21 9.57 24.68 -15.32
CA THR A 21 9.64 24.54 -13.87
C THR A 21 8.79 23.34 -13.50
N ALA A 22 9.42 22.27 -12.98
CA ALA A 22 8.70 21.22 -12.29
C ALA A 22 7.79 21.95 -11.29
N ARG A 23 6.46 21.80 -11.44
CA ARG A 23 5.52 22.33 -10.47
C ARG A 23 5.88 21.66 -9.16
N ASP A 24 6.44 22.43 -8.22
CA ASP A 24 6.57 22.03 -6.83
C ASP A 24 5.16 21.67 -6.36
N ARG A 25 4.86 20.36 -6.29
CA ARG A 25 3.69 19.95 -5.52
C ARG A 25 3.98 20.38 -4.09
N PRO A 26 3.02 21.02 -3.41
CA PRO A 26 3.19 21.26 -1.99
C PRO A 26 3.59 19.93 -1.37
N GLN A 27 4.70 19.91 -0.64
CA GLN A 27 5.14 18.69 0.05
C GLN A 27 4.07 18.34 1.07
N ASP A 28 3.56 17.11 1.02
CA ASP A 28 2.60 16.62 2.01
C ASP A 28 3.19 16.79 3.42
N MET A 29 2.40 17.31 4.34
CA MET A 29 2.87 17.63 5.70
C MET A 29 2.71 16.45 6.64
N PRO A 30 3.75 16.08 7.42
CA PRO A 30 3.64 15.04 8.43
C PRO A 30 2.50 15.32 9.42
N GLY A 31 1.63 14.33 9.66
CA GLY A 31 0.49 14.44 10.58
C GLY A 31 -0.79 15.00 9.96
N GLU A 32 -0.71 15.59 8.77
CA GLU A 32 -1.88 16.07 8.03
C GLU A 32 -2.45 14.92 7.16
N PHE A 33 -3.42 14.22 7.69
CA PHE A 33 -4.18 13.18 7.00
C PHE A 33 -5.50 12.95 7.74
N ASP A 34 -6.46 12.27 7.13
CA ASP A 34 -7.80 12.11 7.69
C ASP A 34 -7.97 10.76 8.39
N PHE A 35 -7.38 9.68 7.86
CA PHE A 35 -7.54 8.32 8.36
C PHE A 35 -6.41 7.39 7.93
N TYR A 36 -6.42 6.17 8.44
CA TYR A 36 -5.51 5.10 8.03
C TYR A 36 -6.20 4.05 7.16
N VAL A 37 -5.45 3.49 6.21
CA VAL A 37 -5.78 2.21 5.56
C VAL A 37 -4.80 1.17 6.09
N LEU A 38 -5.31 0.17 6.82
CA LEU A 38 -4.56 -1.06 7.11
C LEU A 38 -4.68 -1.99 5.91
N SER A 39 -3.56 -2.27 5.24
CA SER A 39 -3.49 -3.23 4.14
C SER A 39 -2.93 -4.56 4.62
N LEU A 40 -3.71 -5.63 4.40
CA LEU A 40 -3.35 -7.01 4.73
C LEU A 40 -3.17 -7.80 3.43
N SER A 41 -1.95 -8.19 3.11
CA SER A 41 -1.64 -9.00 1.92
C SER A 41 -1.90 -10.48 2.17
N TRP A 42 -2.59 -11.14 1.23
CA TRP A 42 -2.66 -12.60 1.18
C TRP A 42 -1.31 -13.15 0.72
N SER A 43 -0.50 -13.60 1.68
CA SER A 43 0.89 -14.02 1.44
C SER A 43 1.05 -15.08 0.35
N PRO A 44 0.20 -16.13 0.25
CA PRO A 44 0.32 -17.13 -0.81
C PRO A 44 0.16 -16.55 -2.22
N SER A 45 -0.69 -15.54 -2.43
CA SER A 45 -0.82 -14.87 -3.73
C SER A 45 0.42 -14.06 -4.10
N PHE A 46 1.04 -13.39 -3.12
CA PHE A 46 2.31 -12.71 -3.31
C PHE A 46 3.40 -13.71 -3.70
N CYS A 47 3.50 -14.84 -3.01
CA CYS A 47 4.50 -15.88 -3.26
C CYS A 47 4.33 -16.53 -4.64
N ALA A 48 3.10 -16.85 -5.04
CA ALA A 48 2.80 -17.36 -6.38
C ALA A 48 3.23 -16.36 -7.47
N THR A 49 2.93 -15.07 -7.28
CA THR A 49 3.32 -14.02 -8.22
C THR A 49 4.84 -13.84 -8.25
N ALA A 50 5.52 -13.89 -7.11
CA ALA A 50 6.98 -13.80 -7.05
C ALA A 50 7.67 -14.97 -7.78
N ALA A 51 7.14 -16.18 -7.63
CA ALA A 51 7.61 -17.37 -8.34
C ALA A 51 7.45 -17.25 -9.86
N GLU A 52 6.25 -16.82 -10.32
CA GLU A 52 5.95 -16.60 -11.75
C GLU A 52 6.90 -15.56 -12.41
N HIS A 53 7.41 -14.60 -11.63
CA HIS A 53 8.35 -13.59 -12.14
C HIS A 53 9.82 -13.90 -11.83
N GLY A 54 10.17 -15.12 -11.40
CA GLY A 54 11.53 -15.52 -11.09
C GLY A 54 12.13 -14.83 -9.86
N ARG A 55 11.32 -14.19 -9.01
CA ARG A 55 11.75 -13.42 -7.82
C ARG A 55 11.69 -14.23 -6.51
N GLY A 56 11.63 -15.57 -6.60
CA GLY A 56 11.48 -16.42 -5.42
C GLY A 56 12.57 -16.22 -4.36
N ARG A 57 13.85 -15.99 -4.77
CA ARG A 57 14.94 -15.71 -3.83
C ARG A 57 14.75 -14.39 -3.08
N ALA A 58 14.31 -13.32 -3.75
CA ALA A 58 14.05 -12.03 -3.14
C ALA A 58 12.84 -12.07 -2.18
N ALA A 59 11.89 -12.97 -2.45
CA ALA A 59 10.69 -13.17 -1.64
C ALA A 59 10.89 -14.21 -0.50
N ASN A 60 12.08 -14.81 -0.37
CA ASN A 60 12.31 -15.97 0.52
C ASN A 60 11.98 -15.68 2.00
N ALA A 61 12.18 -14.46 2.49
CA ALA A 61 11.84 -14.09 3.86
C ALA A 61 10.34 -14.31 4.17
N GLN A 62 9.47 -14.08 3.21
CA GLN A 62 8.03 -14.27 3.34
C GLN A 62 7.56 -15.64 2.82
N CYS A 63 8.19 -16.16 1.75
CA CYS A 63 7.69 -17.32 1.03
C CYS A 63 8.37 -18.65 1.43
N GLY A 64 9.53 -18.61 2.03
CA GLY A 64 10.34 -19.78 2.36
C GLY A 64 10.42 -20.16 3.83
N ALA A 65 10.23 -19.21 4.76
CA ALA A 65 10.52 -19.42 6.18
C ALA A 65 9.40 -20.16 6.93
N ARG A 66 8.15 -19.78 6.68
CA ARG A 66 6.96 -20.38 7.31
C ARG A 66 5.69 -20.06 6.50
N PRO A 67 4.62 -20.84 6.69
CA PRO A 67 3.35 -20.59 6.00
C PRO A 67 2.66 -19.35 6.61
N TYR A 68 2.73 -18.22 5.93
CA TYR A 68 1.95 -17.06 6.29
C TYR A 68 0.60 -17.07 5.57
N SER A 69 -0.46 -16.66 6.26
CA SER A 69 -1.76 -16.31 5.69
C SER A 69 -1.78 -14.82 5.31
N PHE A 70 -2.45 -13.99 6.08
CA PHE A 70 -2.37 -12.55 5.93
C PHE A 70 -1.16 -11.97 6.68
N VAL A 71 -0.39 -11.13 5.99
CA VAL A 71 0.67 -10.31 6.58
C VAL A 71 0.33 -8.83 6.42
N VAL A 72 0.86 -8.00 7.28
CA VAL A 72 0.72 -6.55 7.12
C VAL A 72 1.55 -6.10 5.94
N HIS A 73 0.91 -5.47 4.94
CA HIS A 73 1.62 -4.72 3.92
C HIS A 73 2.03 -3.37 4.48
N GLY A 74 1.06 -2.60 5.00
CA GLY A 74 1.33 -1.32 5.61
C GLY A 74 0.13 -0.74 6.33
N LEU A 75 0.34 0.40 6.99
CA LEU A 75 -0.67 1.26 7.57
C LEU A 75 -0.52 2.65 6.97
N TRP A 76 -1.38 2.99 6.03
CA TRP A 76 -1.18 4.15 5.17
C TRP A 76 -2.04 5.34 5.61
N PRO A 77 -1.47 6.49 5.99
CA PRO A 77 -2.19 7.73 6.09
C PRO A 77 -2.91 8.06 4.78
N GLN A 78 -4.15 8.52 4.85
CA GLN A 78 -5.00 8.85 3.70
C GLN A 78 -5.69 10.18 3.93
N TYR A 79 -5.95 10.90 2.84
CA TYR A 79 -6.97 11.94 2.79
C TYR A 79 -8.31 11.33 2.37
N ASP A 80 -9.41 12.01 2.62
CA ASP A 80 -10.71 11.60 2.05
C ASP A 80 -10.66 11.51 0.53
N LYS A 81 -9.77 12.29 -0.11
CA LYS A 81 -9.45 12.21 -1.55
C LYS A 81 -7.94 12.18 -1.76
N GLY A 82 -7.40 11.01 -2.11
CA GLY A 82 -5.96 10.81 -2.29
C GLY A 82 -5.25 10.41 -1.02
N PHE A 83 -3.92 10.52 -1.02
CA PHE A 83 -3.08 10.12 0.09
C PHE A 83 -1.75 10.87 0.06
N PRO A 84 -1.18 11.19 1.23
CA PRO A 84 0.16 11.73 1.34
C PRO A 84 1.22 10.63 1.16
N GLU A 85 2.36 10.99 0.61
CA GLU A 85 3.52 10.10 0.53
C GLU A 85 4.84 10.86 0.61
N TYR A 86 5.87 10.22 1.19
CA TYR A 86 7.21 10.78 1.33
C TYR A 86 7.23 12.14 2.03
N CYS A 87 6.50 12.29 3.12
CA CYS A 87 6.31 13.59 3.80
C CYS A 87 7.59 14.13 4.46
N GLN A 88 8.62 13.31 4.65
CA GLN A 88 9.93 13.72 5.15
C GLN A 88 11.04 13.17 4.25
N LEU A 89 11.82 14.06 3.64
CA LEU A 89 12.95 13.72 2.78
C LEU A 89 14.20 14.53 3.23
N PRO A 90 15.28 13.86 3.69
CA PRO A 90 15.38 12.40 3.87
C PRO A 90 14.50 11.90 5.01
N ALA A 91 14.02 10.66 4.92
CA ALA A 91 13.25 10.03 5.99
C ALA A 91 14.10 9.87 7.26
N PRO A 92 13.53 10.07 8.47
CA PRO A 92 14.21 9.74 9.72
C PRO A 92 14.68 8.29 9.74
N ARG A 93 15.91 8.07 10.20
CA ARG A 93 16.54 6.75 10.21
C ARG A 93 15.73 5.73 11.01
N LEU A 94 15.47 4.59 10.39
CA LEU A 94 14.82 3.46 11.03
C LEU A 94 15.85 2.57 11.74
N GLU A 95 15.69 2.39 13.05
CA GLU A 95 16.58 1.54 13.85
C GLU A 95 16.37 0.06 13.53
N ARG A 96 17.45 -0.73 13.55
CA ARG A 96 17.39 -2.19 13.32
C ARG A 96 16.49 -2.90 14.32
N SER A 97 16.44 -2.43 15.56
CA SER A 97 15.57 -2.97 16.62
C SER A 97 14.10 -2.85 16.27
N ILE A 98 13.68 -1.73 15.66
CA ILE A 98 12.31 -1.52 15.20
C ILE A 98 12.00 -2.47 14.03
N VAL A 99 12.91 -2.59 13.06
CA VAL A 99 12.74 -3.54 11.95
C VAL A 99 12.60 -4.97 12.49
N ALA A 100 13.47 -5.40 13.39
CA ALA A 100 13.42 -6.73 13.98
C ALA A 100 12.10 -6.99 14.73
N SER A 101 11.58 -5.98 15.43
CA SER A 101 10.31 -6.10 16.17
C SER A 101 9.08 -6.25 15.29
N MET A 102 9.18 -5.96 13.97
CA MET A 102 8.05 -6.02 13.03
C MET A 102 8.03 -7.26 12.14
N LEU A 103 9.08 -8.09 12.18
CA LEU A 103 9.22 -9.25 11.26
C LEU A 103 8.14 -10.32 11.45
N ASP A 104 7.47 -10.36 12.57
CA ASP A 104 6.33 -11.26 12.84
C ASP A 104 5.07 -10.84 12.06
N LEU A 105 4.89 -9.55 11.79
CA LEU A 105 3.76 -8.96 11.05
C LEU A 105 4.10 -8.65 9.59
N MET A 106 5.33 -8.21 9.35
CA MET A 106 5.87 -7.76 8.07
C MET A 106 7.17 -8.52 7.77
N PRO A 107 7.11 -9.75 7.23
CA PRO A 107 8.26 -10.68 7.21
C PRO A 107 9.39 -10.30 6.25
N ALA A 108 9.31 -9.16 5.56
CA ALA A 108 10.31 -8.68 4.63
C ALA A 108 10.94 -7.35 5.11
N PRO A 109 12.20 -7.32 5.56
CA PRO A 109 12.83 -6.10 6.08
C PRO A 109 12.77 -4.91 5.11
N HIS A 110 12.98 -5.14 3.80
CA HIS A 110 12.93 -4.08 2.79
C HIS A 110 11.53 -3.44 2.69
N LEU A 111 10.47 -4.21 2.93
CA LEU A 111 9.11 -3.69 2.98
C LEU A 111 8.95 -2.71 4.15
N ILE A 112 9.49 -3.05 5.33
CA ILE A 112 9.40 -2.19 6.53
C ILE A 112 10.05 -0.83 6.27
N PHE A 113 11.22 -0.81 5.61
CA PHE A 113 11.88 0.44 5.22
C PHE A 113 11.02 1.24 4.21
N ASN A 114 10.53 0.59 3.15
CA ASN A 114 9.72 1.25 2.13
C ASN A 114 8.42 1.82 2.72
N GLU A 115 7.76 1.09 3.61
CA GLU A 115 6.52 1.53 4.27
C GLU A 115 6.77 2.72 5.21
N TRP A 116 7.92 2.74 5.89
CA TRP A 116 8.32 3.89 6.70
C TRP A 116 8.57 5.11 5.80
N ASP A 117 9.45 4.98 4.81
CA ASP A 117 9.85 6.10 3.97
C ASP A 117 8.66 6.73 3.24
N ARG A 118 7.79 5.88 2.68
CA ARG A 118 6.69 6.34 1.83
C ARG A 118 5.47 6.78 2.61
N HIS A 119 5.10 6.05 3.64
CA HIS A 119 3.82 6.22 4.35
C HIS A 119 4.00 6.62 5.81
N GLY A 120 4.92 5.98 6.52
CA GLY A 120 5.15 6.22 7.93
C GLY A 120 5.56 7.66 8.24
N THR A 121 6.40 8.26 7.39
CA THR A 121 6.81 9.66 7.50
C THR A 121 5.64 10.65 7.46
N CYS A 122 4.52 10.26 6.85
CA CYS A 122 3.32 11.07 6.76
C CYS A 122 2.42 11.00 8.00
N SER A 123 2.67 10.05 8.89
CA SER A 123 1.86 9.90 10.12
C SER A 123 2.08 11.01 11.16
N GLY A 124 3.16 11.80 11.04
CA GLY A 124 3.60 12.77 12.04
C GLY A 124 4.20 12.12 13.30
N GLN A 125 4.37 10.81 13.30
CA GLN A 125 4.91 10.03 14.43
C GLN A 125 6.40 9.78 14.27
N THR A 126 7.07 9.46 15.39
CA THR A 126 8.41 8.89 15.35
C THR A 126 8.37 7.48 14.74
N PRO A 127 9.49 6.94 14.19
CA PRO A 127 9.50 5.57 13.64
C PRO A 127 8.95 4.53 14.61
N ARG A 128 9.35 4.58 15.88
CA ARG A 128 8.87 3.66 16.92
C ARG A 128 7.36 3.78 17.14
N ALA A 129 6.86 4.98 17.32
CA ALA A 129 5.43 5.22 17.57
C ALA A 129 4.57 4.77 16.37
N TYR A 130 5.04 5.02 15.13
CA TYR A 130 4.34 4.56 13.93
C TYR A 130 4.23 3.04 13.89
N PHE A 131 5.32 2.29 14.10
CA PHE A 131 5.27 0.83 14.07
C PHE A 131 4.52 0.23 15.25
N GLU A 132 4.48 0.90 16.40
CA GLU A 132 3.57 0.55 17.49
C GLU A 132 2.11 0.75 17.08
N THR A 133 1.80 1.83 16.34
CA THR A 133 0.46 2.06 15.76
C THR A 133 0.10 1.00 14.73
N VAL A 134 1.04 0.59 13.85
CA VAL A 134 0.85 -0.55 12.93
C VAL A 134 0.48 -1.82 13.70
N ARG A 135 1.20 -2.13 14.76
CA ARG A 135 0.93 -3.31 15.59
C ARG A 135 -0.44 -3.25 16.27
N LYS A 136 -0.82 -2.09 16.81
CA LYS A 136 -2.15 -1.86 17.40
C LYS A 136 -3.25 -2.01 16.36
N ALA A 137 -3.09 -1.41 15.17
CA ALA A 137 -4.05 -1.51 14.08
C ALA A 137 -4.24 -2.97 13.63
N ARG A 138 -3.13 -3.73 13.48
CA ARG A 138 -3.22 -5.16 13.17
C ARG A 138 -3.91 -5.96 14.30
N GLY A 139 -3.64 -5.64 15.54
CA GLY A 139 -4.25 -6.29 16.71
C GLY A 139 -5.75 -6.02 16.84
N ALA A 140 -6.23 -4.88 16.36
CA ALA A 140 -7.65 -4.53 16.35
C ALA A 140 -8.46 -5.32 15.32
N VAL A 141 -7.81 -5.95 14.32
CA VAL A 141 -8.48 -6.70 13.25
C VAL A 141 -8.30 -8.20 13.43
N LYS A 142 -9.42 -8.93 13.46
CA LYS A 142 -9.45 -10.40 13.48
C LYS A 142 -9.44 -10.93 12.06
N ILE A 143 -8.52 -11.85 11.76
CA ILE A 143 -8.55 -12.61 10.51
C ILE A 143 -9.64 -13.69 10.63
N PRO A 144 -10.51 -13.86 9.62
CA PRO A 144 -11.48 -14.95 9.62
C PRO A 144 -10.80 -16.30 9.83
N PRO A 145 -11.30 -17.16 10.73
CA PRO A 145 -10.68 -18.46 11.04
C PRO A 145 -10.39 -19.31 9.80
N ASP A 146 -11.32 -19.34 8.84
CA ASP A 146 -11.21 -20.11 7.59
C ASP A 146 -10.02 -19.67 6.71
N TYR A 147 -9.51 -18.46 6.93
CA TYR A 147 -8.39 -17.90 6.18
C TYR A 147 -7.06 -17.94 6.95
N THR A 148 -7.00 -18.58 8.12
CA THR A 148 -5.75 -18.63 8.91
C THR A 148 -4.83 -19.76 8.46
N ASP A 149 -5.37 -20.89 8.02
CA ASP A 149 -4.61 -22.08 7.61
C ASP A 149 -5.30 -22.82 6.46
N LEU A 150 -5.39 -22.13 5.31
CA LEU A 150 -6.04 -22.66 4.12
C LEU A 150 -5.23 -23.81 3.53
N LYS A 151 -5.80 -25.03 3.48
CA LYS A 151 -5.11 -26.26 3.04
C LYS A 151 -5.21 -26.51 1.54
N GLN A 152 -6.27 -26.01 0.91
CA GLN A 152 -6.56 -26.19 -0.51
C GLN A 152 -6.87 -24.82 -1.15
N PRO A 153 -6.69 -24.66 -2.47
CA PRO A 153 -7.13 -23.44 -3.13
C PRO A 153 -8.62 -23.22 -2.91
N LEU A 154 -8.98 -21.98 -2.53
CA LEU A 154 -10.35 -21.59 -2.31
C LEU A 154 -10.79 -20.58 -3.38
N SER A 155 -11.92 -20.87 -4.05
CA SER A 155 -12.58 -19.91 -4.94
C SER A 155 -13.59 -19.09 -4.14
N VAL A 156 -13.47 -17.78 -4.18
CA VAL A 156 -14.33 -16.82 -3.45
C VAL A 156 -14.73 -15.67 -4.35
N THR A 157 -15.83 -15.03 -4.05
CA THR A 157 -16.14 -13.71 -4.59
C THR A 157 -15.49 -12.64 -3.69
N PRO A 158 -15.25 -11.41 -4.18
CA PRO A 158 -14.87 -10.30 -3.30
C PRO A 158 -15.85 -10.12 -2.13
N ARG A 159 -17.14 -10.35 -2.38
CA ARG A 159 -18.21 -10.26 -1.41
C ARG A 159 -18.07 -11.29 -0.28
N ASP A 160 -17.72 -12.54 -0.61
CA ASP A 160 -17.50 -13.59 0.40
C ASP A 160 -16.36 -13.22 1.35
N VAL A 161 -15.29 -12.61 0.81
CA VAL A 161 -14.17 -12.15 1.64
C VAL A 161 -14.59 -10.99 2.54
N GLU A 162 -15.34 -10.02 2.01
CA GLU A 162 -15.88 -8.93 2.81
C GLU A 162 -16.80 -9.47 3.93
N ASP A 163 -17.73 -10.38 3.61
CA ASP A 163 -18.67 -10.94 4.57
C ASP A 163 -17.96 -11.73 5.68
N ALA A 164 -16.91 -12.49 5.34
CA ALA A 164 -16.10 -13.21 6.31
C ALA A 164 -15.39 -12.25 7.29
N PHE A 165 -14.78 -11.17 6.76
CA PHE A 165 -14.14 -10.16 7.61
C PHE A 165 -15.15 -9.40 8.48
N ILE A 166 -16.31 -9.03 7.95
CA ILE A 166 -17.37 -8.35 8.69
C ILE A 166 -17.87 -9.25 9.83
N SER A 167 -18.10 -10.53 9.54
CA SER A 167 -18.52 -11.51 10.56
C SER A 167 -17.49 -11.68 11.67
N ALA A 168 -16.20 -11.69 11.34
CA ALA A 168 -15.12 -11.84 12.31
C ALA A 168 -14.86 -10.56 13.14
N ASN A 169 -15.31 -9.39 12.67
CA ASN A 169 -15.01 -8.08 13.25
C ASN A 169 -16.31 -7.30 13.53
N PRO A 170 -16.96 -7.51 14.67
CA PRO A 170 -18.15 -6.74 15.05
C PRO A 170 -17.88 -5.23 14.97
N GLY A 171 -18.77 -4.48 14.32
CA GLY A 171 -18.64 -3.04 14.11
C GLY A 171 -17.88 -2.65 12.81
N LEU A 172 -17.38 -3.59 12.02
CA LEU A 172 -16.81 -3.32 10.70
C LEU A 172 -17.95 -3.12 9.68
N PRO A 173 -18.20 -1.90 9.18
CA PRO A 173 -19.19 -1.70 8.13
C PRO A 173 -18.59 -2.06 6.76
N ARG A 174 -19.40 -2.45 5.81
CA ARG A 174 -18.98 -2.75 4.44
C ARG A 174 -18.32 -1.55 3.74
N SER A 175 -18.70 -0.34 4.11
CA SER A 175 -18.12 0.90 3.63
C SER A 175 -16.70 1.19 4.14
N ALA A 176 -16.18 0.34 5.05
CA ALA A 176 -14.83 0.44 5.61
C ALA A 176 -13.87 -0.68 5.14
N ILE A 177 -14.30 -1.55 4.22
CA ILE A 177 -13.48 -2.66 3.72
C ILE A 177 -13.44 -2.67 2.20
N ALA A 178 -12.28 -2.92 1.62
CA ALA A 178 -12.10 -3.09 0.19
C ALA A 178 -11.18 -4.28 -0.12
N ILE A 179 -11.52 -4.99 -1.20
CA ILE A 179 -10.77 -6.16 -1.67
C ILE A 179 -9.90 -5.74 -2.84
N SER A 180 -8.63 -6.09 -2.82
CA SER A 180 -7.71 -5.92 -3.96
C SER A 180 -7.44 -7.26 -4.61
N CYS A 181 -7.33 -7.24 -5.94
CA CYS A 181 -7.03 -8.44 -6.72
C CYS A 181 -6.07 -8.14 -7.86
N ALA A 182 -5.26 -9.12 -8.22
CA ALA A 182 -4.45 -9.11 -9.43
C ALA A 182 -4.77 -10.36 -10.26
N ARG A 183 -5.05 -10.16 -11.55
CA ARG A 183 -5.52 -11.25 -12.43
C ARG A 183 -6.77 -11.92 -11.80
N LYS A 184 -6.65 -13.15 -11.32
CA LYS A 184 -7.73 -13.94 -10.69
C LYS A 184 -7.42 -14.27 -9.22
N ARG A 185 -6.48 -13.58 -8.58
CA ARG A 185 -6.09 -13.87 -7.19
C ARG A 185 -6.46 -12.72 -6.26
N LEU A 186 -6.93 -13.08 -5.08
CA LEU A 186 -6.98 -12.15 -3.96
C LEU A 186 -5.55 -11.67 -3.64
N THR A 187 -5.32 -10.37 -3.60
CA THR A 187 -4.01 -9.82 -3.21
C THR A 187 -4.04 -9.18 -1.83
N GLU A 188 -5.03 -8.36 -1.54
CA GLU A 188 -5.11 -7.64 -0.27
C GLU A 188 -6.54 -7.46 0.19
N VAL A 189 -6.69 -7.37 1.51
CA VAL A 189 -7.86 -6.82 2.19
C VAL A 189 -7.43 -5.50 2.83
N ARG A 190 -8.12 -4.43 2.51
CA ARG A 190 -7.87 -3.08 3.03
C ARG A 190 -8.99 -2.66 3.95
N LEU A 191 -8.63 -2.25 5.16
CA LEU A 191 -9.57 -1.80 6.17
C LEU A 191 -9.28 -0.34 6.52
N CYS A 192 -10.32 0.48 6.54
CA CYS A 192 -10.21 1.89 6.87
C CYS A 192 -10.44 2.10 8.36
N LEU A 193 -9.50 2.80 8.98
CA LEU A 193 -9.47 3.05 10.40
C LEU A 193 -9.34 4.56 10.66
N SER A 194 -10.04 5.08 11.64
CA SER A 194 -9.81 6.44 12.15
C SER A 194 -8.39 6.57 12.72
N LYS A 195 -7.97 7.78 13.07
CA LYS A 195 -6.70 8.00 13.78
C LYS A 195 -6.65 7.25 15.12
N ASP A 196 -7.82 6.99 15.73
CA ASP A 196 -7.98 6.21 16.96
C ASP A 196 -8.18 4.71 16.72
N LEU A 197 -7.91 4.25 15.49
CA LEU A 197 -7.98 2.86 15.06
C LEU A 197 -9.38 2.22 15.16
N GLN A 198 -10.45 3.03 15.10
CA GLN A 198 -11.82 2.53 14.97
C GLN A 198 -12.19 2.41 13.49
N PHE A 199 -13.04 1.43 13.13
CA PHE A 199 -13.50 1.31 11.75
C PHE A 199 -14.25 2.58 11.30
N ARG A 200 -13.98 3.03 10.06
CA ARG A 200 -14.62 4.20 9.48
C ARG A 200 -14.89 4.01 7.99
N ASP A 201 -15.92 4.68 7.50
CA ASP A 201 -16.25 4.71 6.08
C ASP A 201 -15.13 5.34 5.24
N CYS A 202 -14.88 4.76 4.05
CA CYS A 202 -13.87 5.24 3.12
C CYS A 202 -14.29 4.99 1.65
N PRO A 203 -15.29 5.73 1.16
CA PRO A 203 -15.92 5.46 -0.14
C PRO A 203 -14.93 5.48 -1.31
N GLU A 204 -13.91 6.33 -1.27
CA GLU A 204 -12.89 6.39 -2.33
C GLU A 204 -11.99 5.13 -2.38
N ILE A 205 -11.76 4.47 -1.25
CA ILE A 205 -11.03 3.20 -1.18
C ILE A 205 -11.95 2.06 -1.65
N VAL A 206 -13.17 2.00 -1.13
CA VAL A 206 -14.16 0.96 -1.47
C VAL A 206 -14.52 1.00 -2.96
N LYS A 207 -14.65 2.17 -3.57
CA LYS A 207 -14.90 2.36 -5.01
C LYS A 207 -13.85 1.67 -5.90
N ARG A 208 -12.63 1.49 -5.41
CA ARG A 208 -11.52 0.81 -6.09
C ARG A 208 -11.44 -0.68 -5.77
N SER A 209 -12.43 -1.24 -5.05
CA SER A 209 -12.48 -2.66 -4.74
C SER A 209 -12.52 -3.51 -6.02
N CYS A 210 -11.98 -4.71 -5.92
CA CYS A 210 -11.96 -5.69 -7.00
C CYS A 210 -13.38 -5.97 -7.54
N ARG A 211 -13.56 -5.96 -8.86
CA ARG A 211 -14.85 -6.16 -9.53
C ARG A 211 -14.93 -7.51 -10.27
N ARG A 212 -14.10 -8.48 -9.88
CA ARG A 212 -14.11 -9.83 -10.45
C ARG A 212 -15.21 -10.64 -9.79
N ASP A 213 -15.86 -11.51 -10.57
CA ASP A 213 -16.90 -12.41 -10.03
C ASP A 213 -16.29 -13.46 -9.12
N HIS A 214 -15.08 -13.96 -9.46
CA HIS A 214 -14.39 -14.98 -8.68
C HIS A 214 -12.89 -14.67 -8.57
N LEU A 215 -12.36 -14.96 -7.38
CA LEU A 215 -10.94 -14.89 -7.03
C LEU A 215 -10.48 -16.23 -6.48
N VAL A 216 -9.23 -16.56 -6.72
CA VAL A 216 -8.57 -17.71 -6.10
C VAL A 216 -7.72 -17.20 -4.93
N MET A 217 -7.87 -17.85 -3.79
CA MET A 217 -6.97 -17.79 -2.66
C MET A 217 -6.10 -19.05 -2.69
N PRO A 218 -4.81 -19.00 -3.09
CA PRO A 218 -3.91 -20.13 -2.98
C PRO A 218 -3.76 -20.58 -1.52
N PRO A 219 -3.45 -21.87 -1.25
CA PRO A 219 -3.31 -22.38 0.10
C PRO A 219 -2.11 -21.78 0.83
N THR A 220 -2.16 -21.79 2.16
CA THR A 220 -1.07 -21.26 3.02
C THR A 220 0.17 -22.13 3.03
N ARG A 221 0.08 -23.38 2.61
CA ARG A 221 1.20 -24.32 2.51
C ARG A 221 1.49 -24.69 1.07
N GLY A 222 2.78 -24.65 0.74
CA GLY A 222 3.37 -25.32 -0.40
C GLY A 222 3.16 -24.65 -1.75
N ILE A 223 4.09 -23.82 -2.10
CA ILE A 223 4.57 -23.77 -3.49
C ILE A 223 5.90 -24.51 -3.51
#